data_fd3baadfe271315fd1f9e84d37fc518c
#
_entry.id   fd3baadfe271315fd1f9e84d37fc518c
#
_cell.length_a   1.000
_cell.length_b   1.000
_cell.length_c   1.000
_cell.angle_alpha   90.00
_cell.angle_beta   90.00
_cell.angle_gamma   90.00
#
_symmetry.space_group_name_H-M   'P 1'
#
loop_
_entity.id
_entity.type
_entity.pdbx_description
1 polymer ?
#
loop_
_entity_poly.entity_id
_entity_poly.type
_entity_poly.pdbx_seq_one_letter_code
_entity_poly.pdbx_strand_id
1 'polypeptide(L)'
;MRHPERRPRALLSAALGLGLAAALASAVPATAAPAPDAASPAVPTGQPASAVAYNGSAEDARATKAFFDAVVKSVAEKRAKNPGAQAVTVVYNASSAPSFRSQIASSTQIWNGSVSNVRLQEGSNPDFRYYEGNDPRGSYASTDGHGRGYIFLDYRQNQQYNSTRVTAHETGHVLGLPDHYSGPCSELMSGGGPGTSCQNAYPNAAERARVNQLWANGLAAALAKVS
;
A
#
# COMPACT_ATOMS: atom_id res chain seq x y z
N MET A 1 -6.69 30.98 51.44
CA MET A 1 -6.66 32.43 51.12
C MET A 1 -6.89 32.58 49.62
N ARG A 2 -8.07 33.06 49.27
CA ARG A 2 -8.50 34.04 48.25
C ARG A 2 -7.96 33.93 46.83
N HIS A 3 -8.86 33.56 45.94
CA HIS A 3 -8.90 33.94 44.50
C HIS A 3 -8.71 35.46 44.29
N PRO A 4 -8.38 35.89 43.04
CA PRO A 4 -9.51 36.31 42.22
C PRO A 4 -9.46 35.87 40.74
N GLU A 5 -10.67 35.61 40.25
CA GLU A 5 -11.10 35.65 38.85
C GLU A 5 -10.86 37.01 38.19
N ARG A 6 -10.67 37.00 36.87
CA ARG A 6 -11.11 38.09 36.00
C ARG A 6 -11.63 37.61 34.66
N ARG A 7 -12.87 37.97 34.43
CA ARG A 7 -13.69 37.76 33.24
C ARG A 7 -13.46 38.85 32.16
N PRO A 8 -14.23 38.84 31.06
CA PRO A 8 -13.77 39.08 29.69
C PRO A 8 -14.10 40.48 29.16
N ARG A 9 -13.63 40.82 27.98
CA ARG A 9 -14.14 41.98 27.24
C ARG A 9 -14.43 41.59 25.78
N ALA A 10 -15.71 41.57 25.49
CA ALA A 10 -16.28 41.68 24.17
C ALA A 10 -16.16 43.14 23.66
N LEU A 11 -15.89 43.32 22.40
CA LEU A 11 -16.19 44.55 21.69
C LEU A 11 -16.80 44.16 20.32
N LEU A 12 -18.08 44.50 20.22
CA LEU A 12 -18.81 44.72 18.99
C LEU A 12 -18.30 45.96 18.29
N SER A 13 -18.27 45.99 16.98
CA SER A 13 -18.53 47.19 16.20
C SER A 13 -19.07 46.79 14.82
N ALA A 14 -20.27 47.32 14.58
CA ALA A 14 -21.00 47.32 13.31
C ALA A 14 -20.64 48.53 12.47
N ALA A 15 -20.91 48.47 11.15
CA ALA A 15 -21.54 49.53 10.32
C ALA A 15 -21.24 49.26 8.85
N LEU A 16 -22.23 48.95 8.10
CA LEU A 16 -23.03 49.79 7.16
C LEU A 16 -22.21 50.44 6.02
N GLY A 17 -22.64 50.12 4.78
CA GLY A 17 -22.29 50.82 3.55
C GLY A 17 -23.08 50.29 2.35
N LEU A 18 -24.28 50.84 2.12
CA LEU A 18 -25.08 50.72 0.90
C LEU A 18 -24.38 51.42 -0.26
N GLY A 19 -24.44 50.85 -1.46
CA GLY A 19 -24.06 51.50 -2.70
C GLY A 19 -24.68 50.79 -3.90
N LEU A 20 -25.92 51.16 -4.25
CA LEU A 20 -26.64 50.75 -5.42
C LEU A 20 -26.31 51.68 -6.61
N ALA A 21 -25.78 51.15 -7.70
CA ALA A 21 -25.74 51.85 -8.99
C ALA A 21 -26.07 50.87 -10.12
N ALA A 22 -27.28 50.97 -10.62
CA ALA A 22 -27.74 50.30 -11.82
C ALA A 22 -27.34 51.11 -13.07
N ALA A 23 -26.57 50.51 -13.97
CA ALA A 23 -26.35 50.99 -15.34
C ALA A 23 -26.93 50.02 -16.31
N LEU A 24 -28.06 50.39 -16.94
CA LEU A 24 -28.66 49.73 -18.08
C LEU A 24 -27.85 50.07 -19.34
N ALA A 25 -27.12 49.11 -19.88
CA ALA A 25 -26.54 49.21 -21.23
C ALA A 25 -27.27 48.26 -22.18
N SER A 26 -27.92 48.86 -23.17
CA SER A 26 -28.62 48.17 -24.23
C SER A 26 -27.63 47.43 -25.14
N ALA A 27 -27.72 46.13 -25.22
CA ALA A 27 -26.91 45.32 -26.14
C ALA A 27 -27.65 45.14 -27.47
N VAL A 28 -27.04 45.59 -28.56
CA VAL A 28 -27.45 45.31 -29.95
C VAL A 28 -27.01 43.86 -30.29
N PRO A 29 -27.85 43.06 -30.94
CA PRO A 29 -27.41 41.74 -31.35
C PRO A 29 -26.48 41.84 -32.56
N ALA A 30 -25.22 41.47 -32.38
CA ALA A 30 -24.27 41.23 -33.45
C ALA A 30 -24.52 39.80 -34.00
N THR A 31 -24.94 39.73 -35.25
CA THR A 31 -24.99 38.45 -36.00
C THR A 31 -23.56 37.99 -36.24
N ALA A 32 -23.13 36.98 -35.53
CA ALA A 32 -21.87 36.31 -35.77
C ALA A 32 -21.96 35.43 -37.01
N ALA A 33 -21.08 35.65 -37.99
CA ALA A 33 -20.87 34.74 -39.10
C ALA A 33 -20.31 33.39 -38.58
N PRO A 34 -20.64 32.23 -39.22
CA PRO A 34 -20.10 30.95 -38.81
C PRO A 34 -18.59 30.95 -39.04
N ALA A 35 -17.85 30.67 -37.97
CA ALA A 35 -16.41 30.41 -38.05
C ALA A 35 -16.16 29.10 -38.79
N PRO A 36 -15.07 28.99 -39.60
CA PRO A 36 -14.74 27.73 -40.26
C PRO A 36 -14.43 26.66 -39.19
N ASP A 37 -14.94 25.44 -39.43
CA ASP A 37 -14.67 24.25 -38.64
C ASP A 37 -13.18 24.11 -38.37
N ALA A 38 -12.74 24.47 -37.19
CA ALA A 38 -11.44 24.06 -36.67
C ALA A 38 -11.53 22.54 -36.41
N ALA A 39 -10.88 21.76 -37.27
CA ALA A 39 -10.71 20.34 -37.09
C ALA A 39 -10.20 20.11 -35.66
N SER A 40 -11.04 19.50 -34.83
CA SER A 40 -10.60 18.98 -33.52
C SER A 40 -9.35 18.12 -33.73
N PRO A 41 -8.26 18.34 -33.01
CA PRO A 41 -7.13 17.42 -33.06
C PRO A 41 -7.68 16.05 -32.65
N ALA A 42 -7.48 15.06 -33.53
CA ALA A 42 -7.80 13.67 -33.26
C ALA A 42 -7.11 13.31 -31.94
N VAL A 43 -7.92 13.08 -30.90
CA VAL A 43 -7.45 12.43 -29.68
C VAL A 43 -6.87 11.11 -30.14
N PRO A 44 -5.57 10.83 -29.95
CA PRO A 44 -5.07 9.52 -30.24
C PRO A 44 -5.90 8.56 -29.38
N THR A 45 -6.63 7.66 -30.03
CA THR A 45 -7.24 6.52 -29.38
C THR A 45 -6.10 5.70 -28.83
N GLY A 46 -5.63 6.09 -27.64
CA GLY A 46 -4.66 5.32 -26.88
C GLY A 46 -5.24 3.93 -26.77
N GLN A 47 -4.55 2.95 -27.31
CA GLN A 47 -4.74 1.56 -26.91
C GLN A 47 -4.87 1.58 -25.38
N PRO A 48 -5.86 0.86 -24.79
CA PRO A 48 -5.90 0.72 -23.35
C PRO A 48 -4.52 0.25 -22.94
N ALA A 49 -3.85 1.03 -22.10
CA ALA A 49 -2.55 0.64 -21.55
C ALA A 49 -2.80 -0.76 -21.00
N SER A 50 -2.14 -1.76 -21.58
CA SER A 50 -2.28 -3.15 -21.16
C SER A 50 -2.10 -3.13 -19.66
N ALA A 51 -3.14 -3.54 -18.92
CA ALA A 51 -3.06 -3.66 -17.47
C ALA A 51 -1.75 -4.41 -17.21
N VAL A 52 -0.86 -3.83 -16.42
CA VAL A 52 0.39 -4.49 -16.06
C VAL A 52 -0.04 -5.78 -15.40
N ALA A 53 0.06 -6.89 -16.14
CA ALA A 53 -0.47 -8.15 -15.69
C ALA A 53 0.40 -8.62 -14.52
N TYR A 54 -0.22 -8.91 -13.41
CA TYR A 54 0.32 -9.71 -12.33
C TYR A 54 0.50 -11.14 -12.88
N ASN A 55 1.54 -11.38 -13.66
CA ASN A 55 1.84 -12.68 -14.25
C ASN A 55 2.90 -13.36 -13.38
N GLY A 56 2.46 -14.05 -12.31
CA GLY A 56 3.32 -14.90 -11.53
C GLY A 56 3.90 -16.02 -12.37
N SER A 57 5.21 -16.00 -12.52
CA SER A 57 5.98 -17.07 -13.14
C SER A 57 6.49 -18.04 -12.06
N ALA A 58 7.00 -19.18 -12.48
CA ALA A 58 7.74 -20.08 -11.57
C ALA A 58 8.97 -19.39 -10.95
N GLU A 59 9.46 -18.32 -11.59
CA GLU A 59 10.55 -17.48 -11.09
C GLU A 59 10.07 -16.59 -9.94
N ASP A 60 8.88 -15.99 -10.05
CA ASP A 60 8.27 -15.20 -8.97
C ASP A 60 7.95 -16.06 -7.74
N ALA A 61 7.49 -17.30 -7.94
CA ALA A 61 7.27 -18.24 -6.83
C ALA A 61 8.58 -18.60 -6.11
N ARG A 62 9.69 -18.74 -6.85
CA ARG A 62 11.02 -18.96 -6.24
C ARG A 62 11.52 -17.70 -5.53
N ALA A 63 11.34 -16.52 -6.12
CA ALA A 63 11.70 -15.25 -5.51
C ALA A 63 10.91 -15.01 -4.21
N THR A 64 9.60 -15.27 -4.22
CA THR A 64 8.74 -15.19 -3.03
C THR A 64 9.21 -16.14 -1.92
N LYS A 65 9.52 -17.40 -2.28
CA LYS A 65 10.05 -18.36 -1.30
C LYS A 65 11.40 -17.91 -0.73
N ALA A 66 12.31 -17.44 -1.58
CA ALA A 66 13.61 -16.93 -1.15
C ALA A 66 13.48 -15.71 -0.24
N PHE A 67 12.52 -14.83 -0.54
CA PHE A 67 12.21 -13.68 0.28
C PHE A 67 11.68 -14.10 1.67
N PHE A 68 10.72 -15.01 1.71
CA PHE A 68 10.20 -15.53 2.98
C PHE A 68 11.30 -16.18 3.81
N ASP A 69 12.13 -17.04 3.21
CA ASP A 69 13.23 -17.70 3.90
C ASP A 69 14.24 -16.69 4.48
N ALA A 70 14.54 -15.59 3.74
CA ALA A 70 15.42 -14.52 4.19
C ALA A 70 14.85 -13.76 5.39
N VAL A 71 13.56 -13.45 5.37
CA VAL A 71 12.87 -12.77 6.48
C VAL A 71 12.83 -13.66 7.72
N VAL A 72 12.46 -14.94 7.57
CA VAL A 72 12.43 -15.90 8.69
C VAL A 72 13.82 -16.07 9.32
N LYS A 73 14.86 -16.14 8.50
CA LYS A 73 16.26 -16.21 8.97
C LYS A 73 16.62 -14.96 9.79
N SER A 74 16.36 -13.75 9.26
CA SER A 74 16.62 -12.50 9.97
C SER A 74 15.92 -12.42 11.33
N VAL A 75 14.63 -12.83 11.36
CA VAL A 75 13.86 -12.89 12.61
C VAL A 75 14.43 -13.92 13.58
N ALA A 76 14.84 -15.11 13.10
CA ALA A 76 15.43 -16.14 13.92
C ALA A 76 16.75 -15.69 14.56
N GLU A 77 17.63 -15.03 13.79
CA GLU A 77 18.89 -14.46 14.28
C GLU A 77 18.67 -13.40 15.37
N LYS A 78 17.67 -12.54 15.21
CA LYS A 78 17.31 -11.54 16.23
C LYS A 78 16.76 -12.21 17.49
N ARG A 79 15.94 -13.24 17.33
CA ARG A 79 15.36 -13.99 18.44
C ARG A 79 16.40 -14.81 19.20
N ALA A 80 17.38 -15.38 18.51
CA ALA A 80 18.51 -16.08 19.17
C ALA A 80 19.31 -15.14 20.10
N LYS A 81 19.41 -13.85 19.73
CA LYS A 81 20.04 -12.81 20.55
C LYS A 81 19.15 -12.31 21.69
N ASN A 82 17.83 -12.55 21.64
CA ASN A 82 16.83 -12.13 22.63
C ASN A 82 15.78 -13.24 22.87
N PRO A 83 16.12 -14.33 23.54
CA PRO A 83 15.26 -15.51 23.67
C PRO A 83 13.97 -15.28 24.48
N GLY A 84 13.91 -14.20 25.28
CA GLY A 84 12.73 -13.86 26.08
C GLY A 84 11.58 -13.17 25.34
N ALA A 85 11.71 -12.84 24.05
CA ALA A 85 10.66 -12.20 23.28
C ALA A 85 9.51 -13.18 23.00
N GLN A 86 8.29 -12.86 23.49
CA GLN A 86 7.13 -13.77 23.41
C GLN A 86 6.48 -13.80 22.00
N ALA A 87 6.46 -12.69 21.27
CA ALA A 87 5.86 -12.60 19.94
C ALA A 87 6.91 -12.60 18.83
N VAL A 88 6.58 -13.25 17.71
CA VAL A 88 7.38 -13.14 16.49
C VAL A 88 7.10 -11.80 15.86
N THR A 89 8.08 -10.92 15.82
CA THR A 89 7.96 -9.60 15.20
C THR A 89 8.85 -9.53 13.97
N VAL A 90 8.24 -9.20 12.83
CA VAL A 90 8.90 -8.86 11.57
C VAL A 90 8.96 -7.34 11.49
N VAL A 91 10.17 -6.80 11.46
CA VAL A 91 10.40 -5.36 11.42
C VAL A 91 10.57 -4.92 9.97
N TYR A 92 9.83 -3.88 9.57
CA TYR A 92 10.01 -3.26 8.26
C TYR A 92 10.46 -1.81 8.35
N ASN A 93 10.97 -1.26 7.25
CA ASN A 93 11.25 0.15 7.11
C ASN A 93 10.59 0.68 5.83
N ALA A 94 9.78 1.74 5.96
CA ALA A 94 9.04 2.36 4.88
C ALA A 94 9.61 3.73 4.46
N SER A 95 10.80 4.12 4.93
CA SER A 95 11.38 5.44 4.65
C SER A 95 11.64 5.71 3.17
N SER A 96 11.87 4.65 2.37
CA SER A 96 12.10 4.72 0.93
C SER A 96 10.82 4.53 0.09
N ALA A 97 9.64 4.56 0.73
CA ALA A 97 8.33 4.53 0.08
C ALA A 97 7.37 5.56 0.72
N PRO A 98 7.73 6.86 0.72
CA PRO A 98 6.97 7.90 1.42
C PRO A 98 5.57 8.11 0.84
N SER A 99 5.37 7.90 -0.47
CA SER A 99 4.06 8.06 -1.13
C SER A 99 3.05 6.98 -0.72
N PHE A 100 3.52 5.82 -0.26
CA PHE A 100 2.69 4.68 0.13
C PHE A 100 2.58 4.48 1.65
N ARG A 101 2.98 5.46 2.47
CA ARG A 101 2.96 5.32 3.94
C ARG A 101 1.61 4.90 4.49
N SER A 102 0.51 5.47 3.98
CA SER A 102 -0.84 5.13 4.42
C SER A 102 -1.24 3.72 4.04
N GLN A 103 -0.89 3.28 2.84
CA GLN A 103 -1.16 1.92 2.35
C GLN A 103 -0.34 0.88 3.12
N ILE A 104 0.93 1.17 3.41
CA ILE A 104 1.80 0.32 4.21
C ILE A 104 1.26 0.19 5.64
N ALA A 105 0.85 1.30 6.27
CA ALA A 105 0.23 1.28 7.58
C ALA A 105 -1.09 0.48 7.59
N SER A 106 -1.93 0.65 6.56
CA SER A 106 -3.18 -0.11 6.40
C SER A 106 -2.91 -1.60 6.20
N SER A 107 -1.94 -1.96 5.34
CA SER A 107 -1.49 -3.35 5.14
C SER A 107 -1.02 -3.98 6.46
N THR A 108 -0.21 -3.25 7.22
CA THR A 108 0.25 -3.69 8.55
C THR A 108 -0.90 -3.95 9.51
N GLN A 109 -1.90 -3.06 9.57
CA GLN A 109 -3.08 -3.24 10.40
C GLN A 109 -3.92 -4.46 9.96
N ILE A 110 -4.12 -4.62 8.64
CA ILE A 110 -4.85 -5.76 8.07
C ILE A 110 -4.17 -7.07 8.47
N TRP A 111 -2.88 -7.21 8.25
CA TRP A 111 -2.16 -8.43 8.57
C TRP A 111 -2.09 -8.69 10.07
N ASN A 112 -1.78 -7.67 10.88
CA ASN A 112 -1.74 -7.79 12.35
C ASN A 112 -3.10 -8.11 12.97
N GLY A 113 -4.21 -7.72 12.34
CA GLY A 113 -5.55 -8.10 12.73
C GLY A 113 -6.01 -9.46 12.20
N SER A 114 -5.29 -10.01 11.22
CA SER A 114 -5.70 -11.25 10.51
C SER A 114 -4.97 -12.49 10.99
N VAL A 115 -3.76 -12.37 11.54
CA VAL A 115 -2.91 -13.49 11.97
C VAL A 115 -2.42 -13.31 13.40
N SER A 116 -2.07 -14.41 14.08
CA SER A 116 -1.70 -14.40 15.50
C SER A 116 -0.23 -14.74 15.76
N ASN A 117 0.41 -15.50 14.84
CA ASN A 117 1.75 -16.05 15.08
C ASN A 117 2.89 -15.13 14.63
N VAL A 118 2.56 -14.03 13.97
CA VAL A 118 3.51 -13.01 13.51
C VAL A 118 2.90 -11.63 13.62
N ARG A 119 3.72 -10.62 13.88
CA ARG A 119 3.34 -9.21 13.88
C ARG A 119 4.32 -8.41 13.04
N LEU A 120 3.78 -7.50 12.25
CA LEU A 120 4.55 -6.52 11.48
C LEU A 120 4.72 -5.24 12.30
N GLN A 121 5.90 -4.66 12.29
CA GLN A 121 6.21 -3.42 12.99
C GLN A 121 7.21 -2.56 12.20
N GLU A 122 6.95 -1.27 12.10
CA GLU A 122 7.95 -0.34 11.54
C GLU A 122 9.10 -0.12 12.53
N GLY A 123 10.35 -0.11 12.01
CA GLY A 123 11.50 0.06 12.89
C GLY A 123 12.82 0.31 12.15
N SER A 124 13.86 0.63 12.94
CA SER A 124 15.18 1.02 12.45
C SER A 124 16.09 -0.16 12.08
N ASN A 125 15.84 -1.37 12.62
CA ASN A 125 16.59 -2.58 12.27
C ASN A 125 15.70 -3.56 11.50
N PRO A 126 15.35 -3.26 10.22
CA PRO A 126 14.34 -3.97 9.48
C PRO A 126 14.82 -5.34 9.01
N ASP A 127 13.85 -6.27 8.91
CA ASP A 127 13.98 -7.55 8.23
C ASP A 127 13.76 -7.39 6.73
N PHE A 128 12.91 -6.42 6.34
CA PHE A 128 12.70 -6.04 4.95
C PHE A 128 12.39 -4.53 4.82
N ARG A 129 12.41 -4.03 3.58
CA ARG A 129 12.19 -2.61 3.26
C ARG A 129 11.13 -2.44 2.19
N TYR A 130 10.42 -1.32 2.23
CA TYR A 130 9.60 -0.86 1.12
C TYR A 130 10.37 0.16 0.28
N TYR A 131 10.24 0.03 -1.04
CA TYR A 131 10.70 0.99 -2.04
C TYR A 131 9.55 1.37 -2.95
N GLU A 132 9.65 2.48 -3.64
CA GLU A 132 8.65 2.94 -4.60
C GLU A 132 9.29 3.49 -5.86
N GLY A 133 8.54 3.50 -6.96
CA GLY A 133 9.02 4.05 -8.24
C GLY A 133 8.17 3.60 -9.41
N ASN A 134 8.79 3.56 -10.58
CA ASN A 134 8.20 3.02 -11.80
C ASN A 134 8.99 1.79 -12.24
N ASP A 135 8.33 0.65 -12.35
CA ASP A 135 8.89 -0.59 -12.87
C ASP A 135 7.89 -1.23 -13.84
N PRO A 136 8.30 -1.64 -15.06
CA PRO A 136 7.41 -2.26 -16.03
C PRO A 136 6.82 -3.60 -15.55
N ARG A 137 7.43 -4.22 -14.54
CA ARG A 137 6.91 -5.45 -13.90
C ARG A 137 5.73 -5.20 -12.96
N GLY A 138 5.50 -3.95 -12.55
CA GLY A 138 4.57 -3.61 -11.48
C GLY A 138 5.22 -3.66 -10.10
N SER A 139 4.40 -3.82 -9.05
CA SER A 139 4.88 -4.07 -7.69
C SER A 139 5.29 -5.52 -7.53
N TYR A 140 6.26 -5.77 -6.66
CA TYR A 140 6.77 -7.12 -6.40
C TYR A 140 7.50 -7.20 -5.05
N ALA A 141 7.61 -8.42 -4.53
CA ALA A 141 8.43 -8.76 -3.39
C ALA A 141 9.67 -9.56 -3.84
N SER A 142 10.85 -9.23 -3.31
CA SER A 142 12.10 -9.89 -3.67
C SER A 142 13.11 -9.87 -2.53
N THR A 143 14.13 -10.72 -2.61
CA THR A 143 15.28 -10.70 -1.70
C THR A 143 16.45 -9.90 -2.31
N ASP A 144 17.23 -9.24 -1.45
CA ASP A 144 18.45 -8.55 -1.84
C ASP A 144 19.67 -9.47 -2.00
N GLY A 145 19.49 -10.78 -1.83
CA GLY A 145 20.53 -11.79 -1.91
C GLY A 145 21.45 -11.86 -0.67
N HIS A 146 21.25 -10.98 0.32
CA HIS A 146 22.08 -10.90 1.53
C HIS A 146 21.33 -11.36 2.80
N GLY A 147 20.31 -12.17 2.64
CA GLY A 147 19.48 -12.68 3.73
C GLY A 147 18.40 -11.71 4.19
N ARG A 148 18.14 -10.64 3.43
CA ARG A 148 17.05 -9.66 3.62
C ARG A 148 16.24 -9.54 2.35
N GLY A 149 15.02 -9.01 2.49
CA GLY A 149 14.13 -8.81 1.38
C GLY A 149 13.65 -7.36 1.26
N TYR A 150 12.94 -7.10 0.17
CA TYR A 150 12.29 -5.82 -0.06
C TYR A 150 10.99 -5.99 -0.83
N ILE A 151 10.10 -5.02 -0.67
CA ILE A 151 8.91 -4.83 -1.50
C ILE A 151 9.15 -3.57 -2.33
N PHE A 152 8.87 -3.65 -3.63
CA PHE A 152 8.83 -2.51 -4.52
C PHE A 152 7.37 -2.22 -4.90
N LEU A 153 6.94 -0.96 -4.74
CA LEU A 153 5.59 -0.49 -5.06
C LEU A 153 5.62 0.38 -6.31
N ASP A 154 5.02 -0.10 -7.39
CA ASP A 154 4.97 0.59 -8.68
C ASP A 154 3.85 1.63 -8.70
N TYR A 155 4.17 2.87 -9.11
CA TYR A 155 3.19 3.96 -9.12
C TYR A 155 2.02 3.71 -10.07
N ARG A 156 2.27 3.22 -11.30
CA ARG A 156 1.20 3.01 -12.30
C ARG A 156 0.26 1.90 -11.89
N GLN A 157 0.79 0.80 -11.38
CA GLN A 157 -0.03 -0.31 -10.91
C GLN A 157 -0.92 0.13 -9.73
N ASN A 158 -0.38 0.89 -8.79
CA ASN A 158 -1.11 1.39 -7.64
C ASN A 158 -2.16 2.47 -8.00
N GLN A 159 -2.06 3.09 -9.19
CA GLN A 159 -3.10 3.96 -9.75
C GLN A 159 -4.22 3.17 -10.45
N GLN A 160 -3.91 2.00 -11.00
CA GLN A 160 -4.87 1.15 -11.73
C GLN A 160 -5.66 0.23 -10.80
N TYR A 161 -5.03 -0.32 -9.78
CA TYR A 161 -5.61 -1.23 -8.81
C TYR A 161 -5.83 -0.55 -7.45
N ASN A 162 -6.61 -1.18 -6.57
CA ASN A 162 -6.69 -0.71 -5.19
C ASN A 162 -5.32 -0.77 -4.52
N SER A 163 -4.73 0.38 -4.24
CA SER A 163 -3.35 0.48 -3.73
C SER A 163 -3.14 -0.21 -2.38
N THR A 164 -4.15 -0.20 -1.50
CA THR A 164 -4.07 -0.96 -0.22
C THR A 164 -4.06 -2.46 -0.48
N ARG A 165 -4.85 -2.95 -1.47
CA ARG A 165 -4.82 -4.35 -1.87
C ARG A 165 -3.46 -4.74 -2.43
N VAL A 166 -2.88 -3.92 -3.34
CA VAL A 166 -1.54 -4.17 -3.89
C VAL A 166 -0.52 -4.29 -2.75
N THR A 167 -0.48 -3.30 -1.86
CA THR A 167 0.46 -3.28 -0.73
C THR A 167 0.27 -4.47 0.22
N ALA A 168 -0.98 -4.84 0.52
CA ALA A 168 -1.28 -5.99 1.37
C ALA A 168 -0.93 -7.33 0.71
N HIS A 169 -1.10 -7.44 -0.61
CA HIS A 169 -0.70 -8.59 -1.41
C HIS A 169 0.82 -8.79 -1.36
N GLU A 170 1.61 -7.76 -1.68
CA GLU A 170 3.08 -7.84 -1.61
C GLU A 170 3.57 -8.17 -0.19
N THR A 171 2.89 -7.65 0.83
CA THR A 171 3.18 -8.02 2.23
C THR A 171 2.86 -9.50 2.51
N GLY A 172 1.87 -10.08 1.84
CA GLY A 172 1.55 -11.50 1.90
C GLY A 172 2.72 -12.39 1.49
N HIS A 173 3.52 -11.98 0.50
CA HIS A 173 4.74 -12.68 0.09
C HIS A 173 5.80 -12.69 1.20
N VAL A 174 5.97 -11.59 1.93
CA VAL A 174 6.83 -11.54 3.12
C VAL A 174 6.39 -12.57 4.16
N LEU A 175 5.09 -12.79 4.28
CA LEU A 175 4.51 -13.74 5.22
C LEU A 175 4.50 -15.19 4.70
N GLY A 176 4.98 -15.42 3.46
CA GLY A 176 5.20 -16.74 2.89
C GLY A 176 4.08 -17.24 1.97
N LEU A 177 3.17 -16.38 1.56
CA LEU A 177 2.10 -16.76 0.63
C LEU A 177 2.57 -16.62 -0.83
N PRO A 178 2.38 -17.64 -1.67
CA PRO A 178 2.59 -17.54 -3.11
C PRO A 178 1.39 -16.87 -3.78
N ASP A 179 1.59 -16.46 -5.03
CA ASP A 179 0.51 -15.99 -5.90
C ASP A 179 -0.50 -17.09 -6.24
N HIS A 180 -1.76 -16.68 -6.40
CA HIS A 180 -2.84 -17.52 -6.89
C HIS A 180 -3.74 -16.75 -7.87
N TYR A 181 -3.19 -16.34 -9.02
CA TYR A 181 -3.85 -15.42 -9.97
C TYR A 181 -5.19 -15.89 -10.55
N SER A 182 -5.46 -17.21 -10.53
CA SER A 182 -6.76 -17.76 -10.92
C SER A 182 -7.82 -17.67 -9.82
N GLY A 183 -7.46 -17.16 -8.63
CA GLY A 183 -8.38 -17.03 -7.50
C GLY A 183 -9.38 -15.88 -7.66
N PRO A 184 -10.48 -15.92 -6.88
CA PRO A 184 -11.48 -14.84 -6.87
C PRO A 184 -10.98 -13.61 -6.10
N CYS A 185 -11.71 -12.49 -6.20
CA CYS A 185 -11.40 -11.26 -5.45
C CYS A 185 -11.40 -11.43 -3.93
N SER A 186 -12.07 -12.44 -3.39
CA SER A 186 -12.03 -12.78 -1.95
C SER A 186 -10.71 -13.35 -1.48
N GLU A 187 -9.83 -13.75 -2.38
CA GLU A 187 -8.46 -14.14 -2.09
C GLU A 187 -7.53 -12.94 -2.31
N LEU A 188 -6.74 -12.59 -1.32
CA LEU A 188 -5.78 -11.48 -1.42
C LEU A 188 -4.67 -11.84 -2.41
N MET A 189 -4.18 -13.08 -2.36
CA MET A 189 -3.09 -13.55 -3.21
C MET A 189 -3.51 -13.86 -4.65
N SER A 190 -4.77 -13.64 -5.02
CA SER A 190 -5.19 -13.61 -6.43
C SER A 190 -4.67 -12.36 -7.17
N GLY A 191 -4.07 -11.43 -6.47
CA GLY A 191 -3.41 -10.25 -7.04
C GLY A 191 -4.32 -9.45 -7.96
N GLY A 192 -3.84 -9.20 -9.17
CA GLY A 192 -4.59 -8.54 -10.24
C GLY A 192 -5.52 -9.47 -11.05
N GLY A 193 -5.51 -10.79 -10.80
CA GLY A 193 -6.31 -11.77 -11.56
C GLY A 193 -7.80 -11.43 -11.63
N PRO A 194 -8.48 -11.00 -10.54
CA PRO A 194 -9.87 -10.58 -10.57
C PRO A 194 -10.14 -9.24 -11.27
N GLY A 195 -9.09 -8.54 -11.72
CA GLY A 195 -9.20 -7.23 -12.39
C GLY A 195 -9.20 -6.03 -11.46
N THR A 196 -9.21 -4.83 -12.07
CA THR A 196 -9.06 -3.55 -11.36
C THR A 196 -10.25 -3.16 -10.49
N SER A 197 -11.41 -3.78 -10.68
CA SER A 197 -12.60 -3.57 -9.84
C SER A 197 -12.55 -4.27 -8.49
N CYS A 198 -11.58 -5.18 -8.29
CA CYS A 198 -11.42 -5.88 -7.01
C CYS A 198 -10.86 -4.95 -5.93
N GLN A 199 -11.63 -4.72 -4.86
CA GLN A 199 -11.28 -3.81 -3.77
C GLN A 199 -10.89 -4.53 -2.47
N ASN A 200 -10.98 -5.87 -2.42
CA ASN A 200 -10.66 -6.62 -1.20
C ASN A 200 -9.16 -6.58 -0.90
N ALA A 201 -8.78 -6.00 0.24
CA ALA A 201 -7.40 -5.95 0.74
C ALA A 201 -7.13 -6.92 1.90
N TYR A 202 -8.10 -7.76 2.27
CA TYR A 202 -8.01 -8.67 3.40
C TYR A 202 -7.71 -10.10 2.94
N PRO A 203 -6.81 -10.82 3.63
CA PRO A 203 -6.59 -12.24 3.38
C PRO A 203 -7.83 -13.04 3.78
N ASN A 204 -8.15 -14.08 3.02
CA ASN A 204 -9.23 -15.01 3.33
C ASN A 204 -8.84 -15.97 4.48
N ALA A 205 -9.75 -16.85 4.89
CA ALA A 205 -9.52 -17.76 6.01
C ALA A 205 -8.36 -18.76 5.75
N ALA A 206 -8.23 -19.24 4.51
CA ALA A 206 -7.17 -20.18 4.13
C ALA A 206 -5.80 -19.51 4.12
N GLU A 207 -5.71 -18.28 3.60
CA GLU A 207 -4.49 -17.47 3.59
C GLU A 207 -4.01 -17.17 5.02
N ARG A 208 -4.92 -16.77 5.91
CA ARG A 208 -4.61 -16.54 7.34
C ARG A 208 -4.11 -17.80 8.05
N ALA A 209 -4.79 -18.92 7.83
CA ALA A 209 -4.41 -20.22 8.40
C ALA A 209 -3.01 -20.62 7.91
N ARG A 210 -2.73 -20.44 6.61
CA ARG A 210 -1.44 -20.75 6.01
C ARG A 210 -0.31 -19.91 6.60
N VAL A 211 -0.49 -18.60 6.76
CA VAL A 211 0.50 -17.73 7.41
C VAL A 211 0.75 -18.19 8.84
N ASN A 212 -0.28 -18.41 9.63
CA ASN A 212 -0.12 -18.87 11.02
C ASN A 212 0.66 -20.18 11.10
N GLN A 213 0.39 -21.15 10.20
CA GLN A 213 1.13 -22.40 10.14
C GLN A 213 2.59 -22.23 9.74
N LEU A 214 2.87 -21.40 8.72
CA LEU A 214 4.23 -21.13 8.25
C LEU A 214 5.08 -20.49 9.36
N TRP A 215 4.54 -19.53 10.09
CA TRP A 215 5.28 -18.85 11.16
C TRP A 215 5.42 -19.68 12.42
N ALA A 216 4.47 -20.56 12.75
CA ALA A 216 4.61 -21.51 13.85
C ALA A 216 5.75 -22.52 13.60
N ASN A 217 5.79 -23.11 12.39
CA ASN A 217 6.71 -24.21 12.06
C ASN A 217 8.04 -23.70 11.46
N GLY A 218 7.98 -22.72 10.57
CA GLY A 218 9.15 -22.19 9.85
C GLY A 218 10.16 -21.51 10.78
N LEU A 219 9.67 -20.74 11.75
CA LEU A 219 10.56 -20.12 12.73
C LEU A 219 11.24 -21.14 13.64
N ALA A 220 10.53 -22.20 14.06
CA ALA A 220 11.13 -23.26 14.87
C ALA A 220 12.28 -23.96 14.10
N ALA A 221 12.07 -24.27 12.83
CA ALA A 221 13.10 -24.86 11.96
C ALA A 221 14.28 -23.91 11.70
N ALA A 222 14.04 -22.60 11.59
CA ALA A 222 15.10 -21.62 11.40
C ALA A 222 15.93 -21.41 12.69
N LEU A 223 15.28 -21.36 13.86
CA LEU A 223 15.95 -21.28 15.15
C LEU A 223 16.89 -22.48 15.38
N ALA A 224 16.47 -23.68 15.01
CA ALA A 224 17.32 -24.88 15.13
C ALA A 224 18.59 -24.84 14.26
N LYS A 225 18.66 -23.96 13.26
CA LYS A 225 19.83 -23.78 12.38
C LYS A 225 20.80 -22.68 12.85
N VAL A 226 20.36 -21.78 13.73
CA VAL A 226 21.16 -20.64 14.22
C VAL A 226 21.52 -20.75 15.71
N SER A 227 21.03 -21.79 16.38
CA SER A 227 21.44 -22.22 17.74
C SER A 227 22.61 -23.20 17.68
#